data_e82944127ef4a494f3a3dbbda6962b1a
#
_entry.id   e82944127ef4a494f3a3dbbda6962b1a
#
_cell.length_a   1.000
_cell.length_b   1.000
_cell.length_c   1.000
_cell.angle_alpha   90.00
_cell.angle_beta   90.00
_cell.angle_gamma   90.00
#
_symmetry.space_group_name_H-M   'P 1'
#
loop_
_entity.id
_entity.type
_entity.pdbx_description
1 polymer ?
#
loop_
_entity_poly.entity_id
_entity_poly.type
_entity_poly.pdbx_seq_one_letter_code
_entity_poly.pdbx_strand_id
1 'polypeptide(L)'
;MLPPLIDIDPFADAIARNCLILTPNHRLAAKITDAWAMRTEQSVWHSPRVYSIEHWLKQCWDELQDQNHELVGGLSVVGAQQSRYYWERAIAKEDAEHSSRYAKIAGDTLKTLQNWHLSPKQVPSGVPAADYFKRWSHSFTDLLKRNHLVTVQESWQIVEQGFNVDALSSEPEIMLYGFQSTPPLQAAIIACASPSVSIISSISQDTDVCLVEAQDAEEEMRLAANWAAQELQRNGHQRVGIVVPDLNNTLQQVARLTDEALKTQGTETVVNISAGAALA
;
A
#
# COMPACT_ATOMS: atom_id res chain seq x y z
N MET A 1 11.71 -2.38 27.51
CA MET A 1 11.38 -2.61 26.08
C MET A 1 9.93 -2.17 25.89
N LEU A 2 9.64 -1.33 24.89
CA LEU A 2 8.25 -0.93 24.62
C LEU A 2 7.45 -2.15 24.13
N PRO A 3 6.17 -2.29 24.50
CA PRO A 3 5.32 -3.37 24.03
C PRO A 3 5.19 -3.35 22.49
N PRO A 4 4.86 -4.48 21.84
CA PRO A 4 4.66 -4.51 20.39
C PRO A 4 3.55 -3.53 19.99
N LEU A 5 3.63 -2.99 18.74
CA LEU A 5 2.65 -2.02 18.22
C LEU A 5 1.30 -2.67 17.91
N ILE A 6 1.27 -3.98 17.79
CA ILE A 6 0.11 -4.77 17.40
C ILE A 6 -0.08 -5.86 18.43
N ASP A 7 -1.30 -6.01 18.90
CA ASP A 7 -1.70 -7.20 19.65
C ASP A 7 -1.68 -8.40 18.71
N ILE A 8 -0.88 -9.41 19.06
CA ILE A 8 -0.69 -10.61 18.22
C ILE A 8 -1.69 -11.72 18.55
N ASP A 9 -2.43 -11.62 19.66
CA ASP A 9 -3.37 -12.66 20.07
C ASP A 9 -4.43 -13.00 18.99
N PRO A 10 -5.02 -12.03 18.30
CA PRO A 10 -5.99 -12.31 17.22
C PRO A 10 -5.41 -13.11 16.03
N PHE A 11 -4.09 -13.14 15.90
CA PHE A 11 -3.40 -13.82 14.78
C PHE A 11 -2.81 -15.18 15.19
N ALA A 12 -2.70 -15.46 16.48
CA ALA A 12 -1.93 -16.58 16.98
C ALA A 12 -2.39 -17.93 16.40
N ASP A 13 -3.69 -18.18 16.38
CA ASP A 13 -4.25 -19.42 15.85
C ASP A 13 -4.06 -19.54 14.33
N ALA A 14 -4.19 -18.45 13.60
CA ALA A 14 -3.96 -18.41 12.15
C ALA A 14 -2.51 -18.69 11.81
N ILE A 15 -1.59 -18.08 12.56
CA ILE A 15 -0.15 -18.32 12.39
C ILE A 15 0.19 -19.77 12.72
N ALA A 16 -0.37 -20.33 13.80
CA ALA A 16 -0.15 -21.74 14.18
C ALA A 16 -0.64 -22.72 13.09
N ARG A 17 -1.74 -22.40 12.39
CA ARG A 17 -2.23 -23.17 11.22
C ARG A 17 -1.51 -22.87 9.92
N ASN A 18 -0.50 -22.00 9.93
CA ASN A 18 0.23 -21.53 8.75
C ASN A 18 -0.67 -20.85 7.69
N CYS A 19 -1.74 -20.17 8.13
CA CYS A 19 -2.62 -19.42 7.25
C CYS A 19 -1.89 -18.26 6.59
N LEU A 20 -2.31 -17.91 5.37
CA LEU A 20 -1.86 -16.71 4.68
C LEU A 20 -2.59 -15.49 5.26
N ILE A 21 -1.83 -14.53 5.82
CA ILE A 21 -2.35 -13.26 6.33
C ILE A 21 -1.96 -12.15 5.39
N LEU A 22 -2.95 -11.48 4.81
CA LEU A 22 -2.75 -10.36 3.90
C LEU A 22 -3.04 -9.02 4.56
N THR A 23 -2.21 -8.04 4.26
CA THR A 23 -2.33 -6.66 4.73
C THR A 23 -2.30 -5.68 3.55
N PRO A 24 -2.84 -4.46 3.69
CA PRO A 24 -2.83 -3.47 2.60
C PRO A 24 -1.43 -2.93 2.28
N ASN A 25 -0.48 -3.04 3.19
CA ASN A 25 0.87 -2.51 3.00
C ASN A 25 1.93 -3.30 3.76
N HIS A 26 3.18 -3.19 3.30
CA HIS A 26 4.32 -3.90 3.85
C HIS A 26 4.63 -3.53 5.31
N ARG A 27 4.41 -2.26 5.71
CA ARG A 27 4.71 -1.83 7.11
C ARG A 27 3.85 -2.58 8.11
N LEU A 28 2.58 -2.77 7.80
CA LEU A 28 1.66 -3.52 8.66
C LEU A 28 2.05 -5.00 8.74
N ALA A 29 2.38 -5.61 7.60
CA ALA A 29 2.90 -6.98 7.57
C ALA A 29 4.14 -7.14 8.44
N ALA A 30 5.12 -6.25 8.30
CA ALA A 30 6.34 -6.26 9.10
C ALA A 30 6.04 -6.12 10.60
N LYS A 31 5.10 -5.26 11.00
CA LYS A 31 4.74 -5.07 12.41
C LYS A 31 4.08 -6.29 13.04
N ILE A 32 3.27 -7.04 12.28
CA ILE A 32 2.71 -8.32 12.74
C ILE A 32 3.83 -9.34 12.91
N THR A 33 4.74 -9.43 11.96
CA THR A 33 5.89 -10.33 12.02
C THR A 33 6.81 -10.00 13.20
N ASP A 34 7.11 -8.72 13.44
CA ASP A 34 7.89 -8.25 14.59
C ASP A 34 7.21 -8.61 15.92
N ALA A 35 5.89 -8.39 16.01
CA ALA A 35 5.12 -8.72 17.22
C ALA A 35 5.11 -10.23 17.49
N TRP A 36 5.01 -11.05 16.45
CA TRP A 36 5.13 -12.50 16.57
C TRP A 36 6.51 -12.92 17.06
N ALA A 37 7.59 -12.33 16.49
CA ALA A 37 8.95 -12.59 16.92
C ALA A 37 9.18 -12.24 18.39
N MET A 38 8.60 -11.13 18.88
CA MET A 38 8.69 -10.74 20.28
C MET A 38 7.93 -11.68 21.23
N ARG A 39 6.84 -12.27 20.77
CA ARG A 39 6.05 -13.25 21.54
C ARG A 39 6.74 -14.60 21.62
N THR A 40 7.44 -14.98 20.56
CA THR A 40 8.11 -16.27 20.48
C THR A 40 9.48 -16.15 21.13
N GLU A 41 9.62 -16.60 22.37
CA GLU A 41 10.89 -16.54 23.14
C GLU A 41 12.01 -17.44 22.58
N GLN A 42 11.81 -18.02 21.40
CA GLN A 42 12.75 -18.92 20.74
C GLN A 42 13.76 -18.14 19.90
N SER A 43 15.01 -18.56 19.91
CA SER A 43 16.07 -17.98 19.07
C SER A 43 15.92 -18.30 17.57
N VAL A 44 15.17 -19.34 17.23
CA VAL A 44 14.84 -19.75 15.85
C VAL A 44 13.36 -20.09 15.78
N TRP A 45 12.65 -19.47 14.85
CA TRP A 45 11.21 -19.66 14.64
C TRP A 45 10.86 -19.56 13.15
N HIS A 46 9.77 -20.21 12.78
CA HIS A 46 9.25 -20.07 11.43
C HIS A 46 8.59 -18.70 11.25
N SER A 47 9.01 -17.96 10.23
CA SER A 47 8.38 -16.69 9.90
C SER A 47 6.92 -16.93 9.51
N PRO A 48 5.97 -16.20 10.10
CA PRO A 48 4.58 -16.33 9.71
C PRO A 48 4.38 -15.87 8.27
N ARG A 49 3.40 -16.47 7.58
CA ARG A 49 3.04 -16.09 6.22
C ARG A 49 2.20 -14.81 6.21
N VAL A 50 2.84 -13.68 6.54
CA VAL A 50 2.22 -12.35 6.60
C VAL A 50 2.82 -11.48 5.52
N TYR A 51 2.02 -11.08 4.54
CA TYR A 51 2.48 -10.29 3.40
C TYR A 51 1.56 -9.11 3.11
N SER A 52 2.12 -8.05 2.50
CA SER A 52 1.23 -7.11 1.82
C SER A 52 0.63 -7.78 0.59
N ILE A 53 -0.60 -7.39 0.23
CA ILE A 53 -1.29 -7.96 -0.93
C ILE A 53 -0.47 -7.79 -2.21
N GLU A 54 0.19 -6.64 -2.41
CA GLU A 54 1.05 -6.40 -3.57
C GLU A 54 2.25 -7.35 -3.62
N HIS A 55 2.86 -7.64 -2.47
CA HIS A 55 3.99 -8.57 -2.38
C HIS A 55 3.56 -10.00 -2.68
N TRP A 56 2.43 -10.44 -2.11
CA TRP A 56 1.88 -11.76 -2.39
C TRP A 56 1.51 -11.95 -3.86
N LEU A 57 0.85 -10.97 -4.48
CA LEU A 57 0.53 -11.00 -5.91
C LEU A 57 1.79 -11.05 -6.79
N LYS A 58 2.86 -10.35 -6.35
CA LYS A 58 4.14 -10.49 -7.02
C LYS A 58 4.72 -11.90 -6.89
N GLN A 59 4.66 -12.52 -5.73
CA GLN A 59 5.10 -13.91 -5.56
C GLN A 59 4.32 -14.87 -6.47
N CYS A 60 2.99 -14.72 -6.57
CA CYS A 60 2.17 -15.52 -7.48
C CYS A 60 2.58 -15.32 -8.96
N TRP A 61 2.88 -14.08 -9.35
CA TRP A 61 3.41 -13.80 -10.69
C TRP A 61 4.78 -14.46 -10.92
N ASP A 62 5.70 -14.33 -9.97
CA ASP A 62 7.03 -14.94 -10.04
C ASP A 62 6.93 -16.48 -10.13
N GLU A 63 6.00 -17.10 -9.40
CA GLU A 63 5.73 -18.54 -9.48
C GLU A 63 5.29 -18.97 -10.88
N LEU A 64 4.37 -18.25 -11.53
CA LEU A 64 3.99 -18.52 -12.92
C LEU A 64 5.16 -18.38 -13.90
N GLN A 65 6.06 -17.40 -13.64
CA GLN A 65 7.28 -17.22 -14.44
C GLN A 65 8.27 -18.37 -14.25
N ASP A 66 8.51 -18.80 -13.02
CA ASP A 66 9.43 -19.90 -12.70
C ASP A 66 8.94 -21.23 -13.31
N GLN A 67 7.63 -21.44 -13.39
CA GLN A 67 7.01 -22.56 -14.07
C GLN A 67 7.03 -22.44 -15.61
N ASN A 68 7.49 -21.31 -16.17
CA ASN A 68 7.36 -20.98 -17.60
C ASN A 68 5.93 -21.18 -18.14
N HIS A 69 4.93 -20.84 -17.31
CA HIS A 69 3.53 -21.04 -17.68
C HIS A 69 3.15 -20.19 -18.90
N GLU A 70 2.30 -20.74 -19.77
CA GLU A 70 1.90 -20.08 -21.04
C GLU A 70 1.23 -18.71 -20.84
N LEU A 71 0.53 -18.50 -19.69
CA LEU A 71 -0.10 -17.23 -19.36
C LEU A 71 0.90 -16.07 -19.26
N VAL A 72 2.14 -16.33 -18.84
CA VAL A 72 3.18 -15.31 -18.73
C VAL A 72 4.06 -15.19 -19.97
N GLY A 73 4.14 -16.21 -20.82
CA GLY A 73 4.62 -16.22 -22.22
C GLY A 73 5.75 -15.23 -22.57
N GLY A 74 6.79 -15.08 -21.73
CA GLY A 74 7.86 -14.09 -21.94
C GLY A 74 7.48 -12.63 -21.63
N LEU A 75 6.33 -12.40 -20.99
CA LEU A 75 5.91 -11.08 -20.52
C LEU A 75 6.73 -10.64 -19.31
N SER A 76 6.97 -9.35 -19.19
CA SER A 76 7.59 -8.74 -18.03
C SER A 76 6.73 -7.58 -17.50
N VAL A 77 6.74 -7.37 -16.19
CA VAL A 77 6.02 -6.25 -15.58
C VAL A 77 6.81 -4.96 -15.75
N VAL A 78 6.16 -3.92 -16.31
CA VAL A 78 6.79 -2.63 -16.52
C VAL A 78 7.10 -1.94 -15.17
N GLY A 79 8.34 -1.53 -14.97
CA GLY A 79 8.75 -0.74 -13.80
C GLY A 79 8.21 0.70 -13.83
N ALA A 80 8.16 1.36 -12.68
CA ALA A 80 7.55 2.70 -12.55
C ALA A 80 8.19 3.75 -13.49
N GLN A 81 9.52 3.81 -13.57
CA GLN A 81 10.22 4.76 -14.45
C GLN A 81 10.01 4.42 -15.93
N GLN A 82 10.03 3.13 -16.26
CA GLN A 82 9.79 2.65 -17.61
C GLN A 82 8.34 2.92 -18.04
N SER A 83 7.37 2.71 -17.16
CA SER A 83 5.96 3.05 -17.37
C SER A 83 5.79 4.54 -17.68
N ARG A 84 6.41 5.40 -16.87
CA ARG A 84 6.42 6.84 -17.11
C ARG A 84 6.99 7.19 -18.49
N TYR A 85 8.12 6.62 -18.87
CA TYR A 85 8.74 6.83 -20.18
C TYR A 85 7.80 6.44 -21.34
N TYR A 86 7.12 5.30 -21.24
CA TYR A 86 6.17 4.89 -22.29
C TYR A 86 4.94 5.77 -22.35
N TRP A 87 4.44 6.26 -21.20
CA TRP A 87 3.37 7.26 -21.15
C TRP A 87 3.80 8.57 -21.81
N GLU A 88 4.97 9.10 -21.49
CA GLU A 88 5.51 10.31 -22.12
C GLU A 88 5.60 10.14 -23.64
N ARG A 89 6.07 9.00 -24.12
CA ARG A 89 6.10 8.69 -25.56
C ARG A 89 4.71 8.56 -26.20
N ALA A 90 3.77 7.98 -25.49
CA ALA A 90 2.39 7.84 -26.00
C ALA A 90 1.72 9.21 -26.17
N ILE A 91 1.93 10.11 -25.19
CA ILE A 91 1.34 11.45 -25.16
C ILE A 91 2.05 12.39 -26.14
N ALA A 92 3.39 12.32 -26.23
CA ALA A 92 4.20 13.22 -27.07
C ALA A 92 3.85 13.18 -28.55
N LYS A 93 3.15 12.16 -29.03
CA LYS A 93 2.63 12.10 -30.41
C LYS A 93 1.59 13.18 -30.70
N GLU A 94 0.87 13.65 -29.68
CA GLU A 94 -0.20 14.64 -29.79
C GLU A 94 0.13 15.93 -29.03
N ASP A 95 0.83 15.82 -27.89
CA ASP A 95 1.20 16.95 -27.03
C ASP A 95 2.59 16.70 -26.42
N ALA A 96 3.63 17.10 -27.15
CA ALA A 96 5.02 16.91 -26.72
C ALA A 96 5.41 17.82 -25.55
N GLU A 97 4.84 19.04 -25.49
CA GLU A 97 5.21 20.04 -24.48
C GLU A 97 4.76 19.64 -23.06
N HIS A 98 3.58 19.03 -22.95
CA HIS A 98 3.00 18.67 -21.66
C HIS A 98 3.06 17.17 -21.34
N SER A 99 3.76 16.37 -22.15
CA SER A 99 3.78 14.90 -22.03
C SER A 99 4.21 14.42 -20.65
N SER A 100 5.25 15.01 -20.05
CA SER A 100 5.75 14.64 -18.72
C SER A 100 4.75 14.95 -17.60
N ARG A 101 3.99 16.04 -17.72
CA ARG A 101 2.94 16.41 -16.77
C ARG A 101 1.77 15.45 -16.79
N TYR A 102 1.31 15.07 -17.98
CA TYR A 102 0.16 14.20 -18.13
C TYR A 102 0.48 12.71 -17.94
N ALA A 103 1.74 12.29 -18.10
CA ALA A 103 2.15 10.90 -17.98
C ALA A 103 1.76 10.28 -16.63
N LYS A 104 2.00 11.01 -15.54
CA LYS A 104 1.62 10.55 -14.18
C LYS A 104 0.10 10.43 -14.04
N ILE A 105 -0.65 11.46 -14.43
CA ILE A 105 -2.12 11.50 -14.32
C ILE A 105 -2.74 10.35 -15.13
N ALA A 106 -2.28 10.16 -16.36
CA ALA A 106 -2.76 9.09 -17.24
C ALA A 106 -2.45 7.70 -16.69
N GLY A 107 -1.24 7.51 -16.13
CA GLY A 107 -0.85 6.27 -15.48
C GLY A 107 -1.69 5.97 -14.24
N ASP A 108 -1.89 6.94 -13.36
CA ASP A 108 -2.73 6.79 -12.17
C ASP A 108 -4.20 6.52 -12.53
N THR A 109 -4.71 7.16 -13.59
CA THR A 109 -6.06 6.93 -14.12
C THR A 109 -6.22 5.51 -14.65
N LEU A 110 -5.26 5.02 -15.45
CA LEU A 110 -5.30 3.65 -15.97
C LEU A 110 -5.23 2.62 -14.83
N LYS A 111 -4.33 2.83 -13.86
CA LYS A 111 -4.21 1.99 -12.65
C LYS A 111 -5.55 1.91 -11.91
N THR A 112 -6.23 3.05 -11.73
CA THR A 112 -7.53 3.10 -11.07
C THR A 112 -8.58 2.30 -11.86
N LEU A 113 -8.70 2.52 -13.16
CA LEU A 113 -9.64 1.77 -14.00
C LEU A 113 -9.39 0.26 -13.92
N GLN A 114 -8.14 -0.18 -14.08
CA GLN A 114 -7.78 -1.61 -14.02
C GLN A 114 -8.10 -2.22 -12.66
N ASN A 115 -7.83 -1.54 -11.56
CA ASN A 115 -8.20 -1.99 -10.21
C ASN A 115 -9.72 -2.17 -10.02
N TRP A 116 -10.53 -1.42 -10.77
CA TRP A 116 -11.99 -1.50 -10.76
C TRP A 116 -12.57 -2.36 -11.89
N HIS A 117 -11.76 -3.18 -12.56
CA HIS A 117 -12.15 -3.98 -13.72
C HIS A 117 -12.77 -3.15 -14.87
N LEU A 118 -12.37 -1.88 -14.96
CA LEU A 118 -12.80 -0.98 -16.02
C LEU A 118 -11.71 -0.84 -17.09
N SER A 119 -12.14 -0.63 -18.33
CA SER A 119 -11.24 -0.33 -19.43
C SER A 119 -11.36 1.14 -19.86
N PRO A 120 -10.32 1.72 -20.48
CA PRO A 120 -10.41 3.07 -21.04
C PRO A 120 -11.58 3.27 -22.02
N LYS A 121 -12.07 2.19 -22.66
CA LYS A 121 -13.23 2.26 -23.59
C LYS A 121 -14.53 2.59 -22.89
N GLN A 122 -14.65 2.28 -21.59
CA GLN A 122 -15.86 2.54 -20.79
C GLN A 122 -15.93 3.97 -20.24
N VAL A 123 -14.83 4.73 -20.34
CA VAL A 123 -14.84 6.15 -19.96
C VAL A 123 -15.78 6.91 -20.91
N PRO A 124 -16.68 7.78 -20.43
CA PRO A 124 -17.59 8.53 -21.29
C PRO A 124 -16.87 9.35 -22.36
N SER A 125 -17.45 9.43 -23.56
CA SER A 125 -16.95 10.28 -24.66
C SER A 125 -17.59 11.65 -24.61
N GLY A 126 -16.99 12.62 -25.30
CA GLY A 126 -17.49 14.00 -25.40
C GLY A 126 -16.88 14.95 -24.35
N VAL A 127 -16.02 14.46 -23.48
CA VAL A 127 -15.17 15.29 -22.62
C VAL A 127 -13.75 15.25 -23.21
N PRO A 128 -13.17 16.39 -23.65
CA PRO A 128 -11.87 16.41 -24.34
C PRO A 128 -10.76 15.64 -23.58
N ALA A 129 -10.66 15.83 -22.27
CA ALA A 129 -9.66 15.12 -21.44
C ALA A 129 -9.86 13.59 -21.48
N ALA A 130 -11.10 13.10 -21.48
CA ALA A 130 -11.41 11.68 -21.56
C ALA A 130 -11.05 11.11 -22.94
N ASP A 131 -11.32 11.85 -24.00
CA ASP A 131 -11.01 11.42 -25.38
C ASP A 131 -9.50 11.41 -25.62
N TYR A 132 -8.74 12.38 -25.09
CA TYR A 132 -7.27 12.34 -25.07
C TYR A 132 -6.75 11.11 -24.30
N PHE A 133 -7.23 10.89 -23.09
CA PHE A 133 -6.83 9.75 -22.27
C PHE A 133 -7.05 8.41 -22.97
N LYS A 134 -8.18 8.22 -23.66
CA LYS A 134 -8.46 7.00 -24.43
C LYS A 134 -7.42 6.75 -25.53
N ARG A 135 -7.08 7.78 -26.31
CA ARG A 135 -6.08 7.67 -27.38
C ARG A 135 -4.69 7.40 -26.83
N TRP A 136 -4.30 8.11 -25.77
CA TRP A 136 -3.01 7.91 -25.10
C TRP A 136 -2.91 6.52 -24.48
N SER A 137 -3.97 6.03 -23.82
CA SER A 137 -4.02 4.69 -23.25
C SER A 137 -3.88 3.61 -24.32
N HIS A 138 -4.50 3.79 -25.48
CA HIS A 138 -4.33 2.88 -26.62
C HIS A 138 -2.88 2.87 -27.10
N SER A 139 -2.29 4.05 -27.34
CA SER A 139 -0.89 4.19 -27.74
C SER A 139 0.07 3.59 -26.71
N PHE A 140 -0.18 3.79 -25.43
CA PHE A 140 0.61 3.24 -24.33
C PHE A 140 0.54 1.70 -24.31
N THR A 141 -0.66 1.13 -24.38
CA THR A 141 -0.87 -0.32 -24.40
C THR A 141 -0.20 -0.96 -25.61
N ASP A 142 -0.26 -0.33 -26.79
CA ASP A 142 0.43 -0.81 -27.98
C ASP A 142 1.96 -0.78 -27.83
N LEU A 143 2.51 0.23 -27.17
CA LEU A 143 3.94 0.31 -26.87
C LEU A 143 4.36 -0.81 -25.91
N LEU A 144 3.59 -1.09 -24.87
CA LEU A 144 3.86 -2.18 -23.94
C LEU A 144 3.81 -3.53 -24.66
N LYS A 145 2.77 -3.81 -25.42
CA LYS A 145 2.61 -5.08 -26.18
C LYS A 145 3.79 -5.36 -27.11
N ARG A 146 4.26 -4.34 -27.87
CA ARG A 146 5.43 -4.48 -28.76
C ARG A 146 6.72 -4.81 -28.04
N ASN A 147 6.80 -4.50 -26.75
CA ASN A 147 7.99 -4.75 -25.93
C ASN A 147 7.79 -5.94 -24.96
N HIS A 148 6.73 -6.74 -25.13
CA HIS A 148 6.38 -7.85 -24.23
C HIS A 148 6.25 -7.41 -22.77
N LEU A 149 5.66 -6.23 -22.55
CA LEU A 149 5.45 -5.65 -21.23
C LEU A 149 3.96 -5.61 -20.87
N VAL A 150 3.69 -5.76 -19.59
CA VAL A 150 2.37 -5.60 -18.99
C VAL A 150 2.44 -4.63 -17.81
N THR A 151 1.32 -3.97 -17.50
CA THR A 151 1.20 -3.18 -16.26
C THR A 151 1.16 -4.09 -15.03
N VAL A 152 1.39 -3.53 -13.84
CA VAL A 152 1.22 -4.27 -12.58
C VAL A 152 -0.19 -4.84 -12.45
N GLN A 153 -1.22 -4.08 -12.81
CA GLN A 153 -2.61 -4.54 -12.74
C GLN A 153 -2.92 -5.63 -13.77
N GLU A 154 -2.34 -5.55 -14.97
CA GLU A 154 -2.46 -6.64 -15.96
C GLU A 154 -1.75 -7.92 -15.47
N SER A 155 -0.60 -7.82 -14.81
CA SER A 155 0.02 -9.01 -14.19
C SER A 155 -0.87 -9.62 -13.11
N TRP A 156 -1.60 -8.82 -12.34
CA TRP A 156 -2.58 -9.32 -11.37
C TRP A 156 -3.77 -10.01 -12.04
N GLN A 157 -4.26 -9.51 -13.17
CA GLN A 157 -5.30 -10.18 -13.96
C GLN A 157 -4.81 -11.54 -14.49
N ILE A 158 -3.54 -11.64 -14.84
CA ILE A 158 -2.93 -12.91 -15.24
C ILE A 158 -2.82 -13.87 -14.04
N VAL A 159 -2.47 -13.36 -12.85
CA VAL A 159 -2.49 -14.14 -11.61
C VAL A 159 -3.90 -14.66 -11.30
N GLU A 160 -4.95 -13.83 -11.46
CA GLU A 160 -6.35 -14.26 -11.35
C GLU A 160 -6.66 -15.43 -12.29
N GLN A 161 -6.24 -15.34 -13.56
CA GLN A 161 -6.38 -16.44 -14.51
C GLN A 161 -5.59 -17.66 -14.09
N GLY A 162 -4.39 -17.50 -13.53
CA GLY A 162 -3.56 -18.58 -13.01
C GLY A 162 -4.26 -19.42 -11.93
N PHE A 163 -5.00 -18.77 -11.01
CA PHE A 163 -5.85 -19.49 -10.04
C PHE A 163 -7.04 -20.18 -10.70
N ASN A 164 -7.68 -19.54 -11.68
CA ASN A 164 -8.85 -20.10 -12.37
C ASN A 164 -8.54 -21.34 -13.23
N VAL A 165 -7.29 -21.51 -13.66
CA VAL A 165 -6.85 -22.69 -14.47
C VAL A 165 -5.98 -23.64 -13.65
N ASP A 166 -5.98 -23.55 -12.33
CA ASP A 166 -5.19 -24.38 -11.40
C ASP A 166 -3.67 -24.35 -11.66
N ALA A 167 -3.17 -23.28 -12.30
CA ALA A 167 -1.73 -23.06 -12.49
C ALA A 167 -1.04 -22.57 -11.20
N LEU A 168 -1.81 -21.96 -10.31
CA LEU A 168 -1.39 -21.56 -8.97
C LEU A 168 -2.17 -22.38 -7.94
N SER A 169 -1.49 -22.78 -6.87
CA SER A 169 -2.11 -23.54 -5.80
C SER A 169 -3.02 -22.65 -4.95
N SER A 170 -4.25 -23.11 -4.71
CA SER A 170 -5.17 -22.41 -3.83
C SER A 170 -4.73 -22.50 -2.37
N GLU A 171 -5.01 -21.45 -1.62
CA GLU A 171 -4.78 -21.38 -0.18
C GLU A 171 -5.98 -21.96 0.58
N PRO A 172 -5.79 -22.80 1.60
CA PRO A 172 -6.90 -23.31 2.41
C PRO A 172 -7.72 -22.21 3.08
N GLU A 173 -7.04 -21.18 3.57
CA GLU A 173 -7.64 -20.03 4.23
C GLU A 173 -6.77 -18.79 4.00
N ILE A 174 -7.41 -17.67 3.70
CA ILE A 174 -6.78 -16.35 3.65
C ILE A 174 -7.42 -15.45 4.72
N MET A 175 -6.58 -14.80 5.51
CA MET A 175 -7.00 -13.86 6.54
C MET A 175 -6.63 -12.43 6.13
N LEU A 176 -7.59 -11.52 6.15
CA LEU A 176 -7.39 -10.11 5.81
C LEU A 176 -7.31 -9.25 7.07
N TYR A 177 -6.34 -8.38 7.16
CA TYR A 177 -6.21 -7.44 8.27
C TYR A 177 -5.83 -6.04 7.81
N GLY A 178 -6.51 -5.02 8.36
CA GLY A 178 -6.22 -3.61 8.13
C GLY A 178 -6.75 -3.05 6.81
N PHE A 179 -7.56 -3.81 6.07
CA PHE A 179 -8.23 -3.31 4.88
C PHE A 179 -9.47 -2.49 5.27
N GLN A 180 -9.55 -1.25 4.78
CA GLN A 180 -10.78 -0.46 4.84
C GLN A 180 -11.71 -0.78 3.66
N SER A 181 -11.11 -0.97 2.49
CA SER A 181 -11.77 -1.42 1.26
C SER A 181 -10.77 -2.18 0.40
N THR A 182 -11.24 -3.16 -0.33
CA THR A 182 -10.44 -3.94 -1.27
C THR A 182 -10.93 -3.63 -2.68
N PRO A 183 -10.04 -3.14 -3.58
CA PRO A 183 -10.42 -2.93 -4.97
C PRO A 183 -10.96 -4.21 -5.61
N PRO A 184 -11.95 -4.13 -6.54
CA PRO A 184 -12.59 -5.29 -7.14
C PRO A 184 -11.61 -6.32 -7.72
N LEU A 185 -10.55 -5.90 -8.40
CA LEU A 185 -9.53 -6.80 -8.94
C LEU A 185 -8.86 -7.63 -7.82
N GLN A 186 -8.43 -6.98 -6.73
CA GLN A 186 -7.82 -7.69 -5.61
C GLN A 186 -8.82 -8.63 -4.92
N ALA A 187 -10.08 -8.18 -4.75
CA ALA A 187 -11.13 -8.99 -4.15
C ALA A 187 -11.42 -10.25 -4.98
N ALA A 188 -11.47 -10.11 -6.32
CA ALA A 188 -11.65 -11.25 -7.24
C ALA A 188 -10.51 -12.26 -7.12
N ILE A 189 -9.25 -11.79 -7.11
CA ILE A 189 -8.08 -12.68 -6.97
C ILE A 189 -8.12 -13.43 -5.64
N ILE A 190 -8.40 -12.75 -4.53
CA ILE A 190 -8.51 -13.38 -3.20
C ILE A 190 -9.59 -14.45 -3.21
N ALA A 191 -10.75 -14.18 -3.84
CA ALA A 191 -11.84 -15.13 -3.94
C ALA A 191 -11.52 -16.36 -4.81
N CYS A 192 -10.70 -16.19 -5.88
CA CYS A 192 -10.20 -17.31 -6.67
C CYS A 192 -9.11 -18.11 -5.94
N ALA A 193 -8.29 -17.43 -5.15
CA ALA A 193 -7.16 -18.03 -4.45
C ALA A 193 -7.55 -18.85 -3.21
N SER A 194 -8.71 -18.59 -2.59
CA SER A 194 -9.13 -19.34 -1.41
C SER A 194 -10.65 -19.48 -1.30
N PRO A 195 -11.13 -20.69 -0.93
CA PRO A 195 -12.54 -20.90 -0.62
C PRO A 195 -12.96 -20.31 0.74
N SER A 196 -12.01 -19.98 1.60
CA SER A 196 -12.25 -19.44 2.95
C SER A 196 -11.48 -18.14 3.14
N VAL A 197 -12.20 -17.03 3.28
CA VAL A 197 -11.63 -15.70 3.53
C VAL A 197 -12.22 -15.15 4.82
N SER A 198 -11.37 -14.84 5.79
CA SER A 198 -11.75 -14.23 7.07
C SER A 198 -11.16 -12.83 7.20
N ILE A 199 -11.85 -11.97 7.94
CA ILE A 199 -11.41 -10.60 8.20
C ILE A 199 -11.20 -10.43 9.69
N ILE A 200 -9.99 -10.07 10.10
CA ILE A 200 -9.75 -9.63 11.46
C ILE A 200 -10.16 -8.17 11.56
N SER A 201 -11.22 -7.90 12.29
CA SER A 201 -11.60 -6.53 12.61
C SER A 201 -10.68 -5.97 13.69
N SER A 202 -10.16 -4.77 13.50
CA SER A 202 -9.57 -4.02 14.59
C SER A 202 -10.65 -3.75 15.63
N ILE A 203 -10.39 -4.08 16.89
CA ILE A 203 -11.33 -3.75 17.97
C ILE A 203 -11.39 -2.23 18.05
N SER A 204 -12.53 -1.66 17.68
CA SER A 204 -12.84 -0.26 17.94
C SER A 204 -13.02 -0.13 19.46
N GLN A 205 -12.07 0.48 20.14
CA GLN A 205 -12.30 0.93 21.51
C GLN A 205 -13.08 2.25 21.45
N ASP A 206 -14.12 2.37 22.24
CA ASP A 206 -14.76 3.66 22.49
C ASP A 206 -13.71 4.57 23.14
N THR A 207 -13.31 5.60 22.42
CA THR A 207 -12.33 6.58 22.88
C THR A 207 -12.99 7.95 22.96
N ASP A 208 -12.66 8.70 23.99
CA ASP A 208 -13.06 10.10 24.09
C ASP A 208 -12.42 10.90 22.96
N VAL A 209 -13.26 11.55 22.17
CA VAL A 209 -12.82 12.41 21.07
C VAL A 209 -12.89 13.87 21.53
N CYS A 210 -11.78 14.58 21.47
CA CYS A 210 -11.69 16.00 21.73
C CYS A 210 -11.37 16.76 20.44
N LEU A 211 -12.19 17.74 20.11
CA LEU A 211 -11.95 18.66 19.01
C LEU A 211 -11.29 19.95 19.55
N VAL A 212 -10.17 20.33 18.97
CA VAL A 212 -9.44 21.56 19.32
C VAL A 212 -9.39 22.45 18.09
N GLU A 213 -9.82 23.69 18.25
CA GLU A 213 -9.75 24.72 17.20
C GLU A 213 -8.41 25.45 17.27
N ALA A 214 -7.75 25.64 16.13
CA ALA A 214 -6.52 26.39 15.99
C ALA A 214 -6.72 27.56 15.02
N GLN A 215 -5.93 28.63 15.17
CA GLN A 215 -6.03 29.82 14.32
C GLN A 215 -5.44 29.60 12.94
N ASP A 216 -4.39 28.77 12.86
CA ASP A 216 -3.70 28.39 11.62
C ASP A 216 -3.04 27.01 11.72
N ALA A 217 -2.48 26.55 10.60
CA ALA A 217 -1.85 25.23 10.50
C ALA A 217 -0.58 25.09 11.38
N GLU A 218 0.13 26.18 11.67
CA GLU A 218 1.30 26.12 12.55
C GLU A 218 0.87 25.98 14.03
N GLU A 219 -0.17 26.69 14.42
CA GLU A 219 -0.74 26.57 15.77
C GLU A 219 -1.35 25.17 15.97
N GLU A 220 -2.06 24.63 14.97
CA GLU A 220 -2.58 23.25 15.02
C GLU A 220 -1.46 22.23 15.29
N MET A 221 -0.36 22.31 14.54
CA MET A 221 0.78 21.43 14.74
C MET A 221 1.45 21.62 16.10
N ARG A 222 1.54 22.86 16.58
CA ARG A 222 2.11 23.19 17.90
C ARG A 222 1.26 22.61 19.02
N LEU A 223 -0.06 22.74 18.91
CA LEU A 223 -0.99 22.18 19.88
C LEU A 223 -0.92 20.64 19.89
N ALA A 224 -0.89 20.00 18.74
CA ALA A 224 -0.74 18.55 18.63
C ALA A 224 0.60 18.05 19.22
N ALA A 225 1.71 18.74 18.93
CA ALA A 225 3.03 18.39 19.46
C ALA A 225 3.10 18.56 20.99
N ASN A 226 2.54 19.66 21.53
CA ASN A 226 2.48 19.88 22.97
C ASN A 226 1.60 18.86 23.69
N TRP A 227 0.44 18.52 23.12
CA TRP A 227 -0.42 17.47 23.66
C TRP A 227 0.33 16.14 23.69
N ALA A 228 0.97 15.75 22.59
CA ALA A 228 1.74 14.51 22.52
C ALA A 228 2.87 14.46 23.57
N ALA A 229 3.61 15.54 23.75
CA ALA A 229 4.66 15.64 24.75
C ALA A 229 4.12 15.52 26.18
N GLN A 230 2.96 16.12 26.48
CA GLN A 230 2.29 16.00 27.78
C GLN A 230 1.79 14.57 28.05
N GLU A 231 1.21 13.89 27.05
CA GLU A 231 0.76 12.51 27.21
C GLU A 231 1.95 11.57 27.48
N LEU A 232 3.06 11.75 26.76
CA LEU A 232 4.30 10.99 27.01
C LEU A 232 4.91 11.26 28.38
N GLN A 233 4.80 12.49 28.88
CA GLN A 233 5.26 12.84 30.23
C GLN A 233 4.39 12.17 31.31
N ARG A 234 3.07 12.12 31.10
CA ARG A 234 2.13 11.47 32.05
C ARG A 234 2.36 9.95 32.14
N ASN A 235 2.67 9.33 31.00
CA ASN A 235 2.88 7.89 30.91
C ASN A 235 4.00 7.57 29.90
N GLY A 236 5.23 7.48 30.38
CA GLY A 236 6.42 7.21 29.56
C GLY A 236 6.44 5.89 28.79
N HIS A 237 5.46 5.00 29.02
CA HIS A 237 5.29 3.75 28.29
C HIS A 237 4.25 3.86 27.18
N GLN A 238 3.58 5.00 27.02
CA GLN A 238 2.63 5.23 25.93
C GLN A 238 3.33 5.52 24.61
N ARG A 239 2.58 5.26 23.54
CA ARG A 239 2.93 5.71 22.18
C ARG A 239 1.87 6.69 21.74
N VAL A 240 2.32 7.81 21.22
CA VAL A 240 1.45 8.86 20.68
C VAL A 240 1.67 8.94 19.18
N GLY A 241 0.60 8.92 18.41
CA GLY A 241 0.63 9.08 16.96
C GLY A 241 0.03 10.41 16.56
N ILE A 242 0.75 11.19 15.73
CA ILE A 242 0.24 12.40 15.10
C ILE A 242 0.09 12.11 13.62
N VAL A 243 -1.13 12.29 13.08
CA VAL A 243 -1.41 12.11 11.65
C VAL A 243 -1.45 13.48 10.99
N VAL A 244 -0.53 13.72 10.05
CA VAL A 244 -0.44 14.94 9.27
C VAL A 244 -0.74 14.64 7.82
N PRO A 245 -1.88 15.11 7.25
CA PRO A 245 -2.29 14.76 5.89
C PRO A 245 -1.27 15.12 4.80
N ASP A 246 -0.59 16.25 4.95
CA ASP A 246 0.41 16.76 3.98
C ASP A 246 1.84 16.73 4.55
N LEU A 247 2.20 15.62 5.18
CA LEU A 247 3.47 15.46 5.89
C LEU A 247 4.70 15.72 4.99
N ASN A 248 4.65 15.34 3.72
CA ASN A 248 5.79 15.52 2.82
C ASN A 248 6.19 16.98 2.60
N ASN A 249 5.20 17.89 2.56
CA ASN A 249 5.45 19.32 2.37
C ASN A 249 5.74 20.04 3.69
N THR A 250 5.33 19.47 4.82
CA THR A 250 5.43 20.09 6.16
C THR A 250 6.45 19.40 7.06
N LEU A 251 7.21 18.42 6.53
CA LEU A 251 8.12 17.56 7.28
C LEU A 251 9.07 18.31 8.24
N GLN A 252 9.73 19.35 7.73
CA GLN A 252 10.70 20.12 8.52
C GLN A 252 10.03 20.88 9.67
N GLN A 253 8.83 21.42 9.41
CA GLN A 253 8.05 22.16 10.41
C GLN A 253 7.55 21.20 11.50
N VAL A 254 7.01 20.04 11.12
CA VAL A 254 6.56 19.00 12.06
C VAL A 254 7.72 18.54 12.95
N ALA A 255 8.87 18.22 12.34
CA ALA A 255 10.06 17.79 13.08
C ALA A 255 10.52 18.84 14.09
N ARG A 256 10.59 20.11 13.67
CA ARG A 256 10.99 21.23 14.55
C ARG A 256 10.04 21.41 15.71
N LEU A 257 8.72 21.53 15.44
CA LEU A 257 7.72 21.78 16.49
C LEU A 257 7.62 20.61 17.48
N THR A 258 7.77 19.37 17.00
CA THR A 258 7.78 18.18 17.87
C THR A 258 9.02 18.18 18.76
N ASP A 259 10.21 18.48 18.21
CA ASP A 259 11.46 18.56 18.98
C ASP A 259 11.41 19.68 20.05
N GLU A 260 10.89 20.85 19.69
CA GLU A 260 10.68 21.97 20.61
C GLU A 260 9.73 21.60 21.77
N ALA A 261 8.61 20.94 21.47
CA ALA A 261 7.63 20.53 22.48
C ALA A 261 8.23 19.49 23.45
N LEU A 262 8.94 18.48 22.94
CA LEU A 262 9.59 17.47 23.77
C LEU A 262 10.66 18.05 24.67
N LYS A 263 11.51 18.95 24.15
CA LYS A 263 12.54 19.64 24.94
C LYS A 263 11.92 20.50 26.03
N THR A 264 10.84 21.23 25.74
CA THR A 264 10.13 22.10 26.71
C THR A 264 9.55 21.24 27.85
N GLN A 265 9.06 20.07 27.59
CA GLN A 265 8.51 19.14 28.60
C GLN A 265 9.57 18.26 29.27
N GLY A 266 10.84 18.35 28.85
CA GLY A 266 11.92 17.51 29.39
C GLY A 266 11.74 16.03 29.10
N THR A 267 11.04 15.70 28.00
CA THR A 267 10.74 14.30 27.61
C THR A 267 11.79 13.79 26.63
N GLU A 268 12.57 12.81 27.04
CA GLU A 268 13.49 12.11 26.16
C GLU A 268 12.74 10.95 25.48
N THR A 269 12.46 11.06 24.17
CA THR A 269 11.83 10.01 23.39
C THR A 269 12.32 10.02 21.95
N VAL A 270 12.15 8.89 21.27
CA VAL A 270 12.49 8.77 19.85
C VAL A 270 11.27 9.10 19.01
N VAL A 271 11.40 10.14 18.19
CA VAL A 271 10.38 10.52 17.20
C VAL A 271 10.64 9.75 15.90
N ASN A 272 9.66 8.98 15.46
CA ASN A 272 9.70 8.30 14.17
C ASN A 272 8.76 9.00 13.18
N ILE A 273 9.33 9.64 12.18
CA ILE A 273 8.55 10.32 11.13
C ILE A 273 8.46 9.39 9.91
N SER A 274 7.24 9.07 9.49
CA SER A 274 7.01 8.06 8.43
C SER A 274 7.22 8.56 7.00
N ALA A 275 7.39 9.87 6.78
CA ALA A 275 7.89 10.39 5.51
C ALA A 275 9.39 10.12 5.49
N GLY A 276 9.86 9.32 4.53
CA GLY A 276 11.30 9.07 4.36
C GLY A 276 12.03 10.40 4.13
N ALA A 277 13.15 10.62 4.84
CA ALA A 277 14.07 11.69 4.48
C ALA A 277 14.58 11.41 3.07
N ALA A 278 14.54 12.41 2.18
CA ALA A 278 15.23 12.32 0.91
C ALA A 278 16.73 12.09 1.22
N LEU A 279 17.30 11.02 0.71
CA LEU A 279 18.75 10.82 0.75
C LEU A 279 19.37 11.99 -0.01
N ALA A 280 20.15 12.79 0.70
CA ALA A 280 20.90 13.91 0.13
C ALA A 280 22.04 13.39 -0.75
#